data_6243519e132f767b8ddf8160c95d4c93
#
_entry.id   6243519e132f767b8ddf8160c95d4c93
#
_cell.length_a   1.000
_cell.length_b   1.000
_cell.length_c   1.000
_cell.angle_alpha   90.00
_cell.angle_beta   90.00
_cell.angle_gamma   90.00
#
_symmetry.space_group_name_H-M   'P 1'
#
loop_
_entity.id
_entity.type
_entity.pdbx_description
1 polymer ?
#
loop_
_entity_poly.entity_id
_entity_poly.type
_entity_poly.pdbx_seq_one_letter_code
_entity_poly.pdbx_strand_id
1 'polypeptide(L)'
;MNTGGWTPAELAEQAGRVDTGGWRPAELAEQAGRVTTVFVVDPLERLDPALDTSIGLMHAAQERGAQVWATDMLQLEAVDGRARCLATPLWLAPSVPAQGCRWTVPDPWYRAGEPVRLWLDEAAAVFVRTEPPLDERYVAATLVLDLVDPARTAMVNTPAGLRACSEHLLPLHFPDLGPATVVSADPATVHAFVAEHRVVVAKPVDGFAGRGVLRLDRHDPNLASLVEIVTGAGSRAAVLQPYLREVSAGNKRVFVLAGEPVGAVHRFPVGGDFRIGDPAAEAPVTDRDREICMRLAPTLRRHGIHLAGLDVIGRHLIEVNVTSVGGLRKADALLGWSLCADVMDLALDGALLAPLLERTPA
;
A
#
# COMPACT_ATOMS: atom_id res chain seq x y z
N MET A 1 6.73 13.73 -31.01
CA MET A 1 6.78 12.28 -31.18
C MET A 1 5.46 11.75 -30.65
N ASN A 2 4.82 10.89 -31.40
CA ASN A 2 3.39 10.62 -31.32
C ASN A 2 3.06 9.74 -30.09
N THR A 3 2.47 10.32 -29.05
CA THR A 3 1.87 9.57 -27.94
C THR A 3 0.50 9.07 -28.41
N GLY A 4 0.48 7.91 -29.05
CA GLY A 4 -0.74 7.24 -29.49
C GLY A 4 -1.56 6.74 -28.29
N GLY A 5 -2.29 7.63 -27.65
CA GLY A 5 -3.31 7.25 -26.67
C GLY A 5 -4.51 6.63 -27.37
N TRP A 6 -4.98 5.50 -26.90
CA TRP A 6 -6.19 4.84 -27.36
C TRP A 6 -7.41 5.68 -27.05
N THR A 7 -8.32 5.82 -28.01
CA THR A 7 -9.61 6.49 -27.77
C THR A 7 -10.57 5.54 -27.04
N PRO A 8 -11.57 6.05 -26.29
CA PRO A 8 -12.60 5.22 -25.68
C PRO A 8 -13.33 4.29 -26.66
N ALA A 9 -13.45 4.70 -27.94
CA ALA A 9 -14.06 3.91 -28.99
C ALA A 9 -13.16 2.74 -29.42
N GLU A 10 -11.85 2.94 -29.52
CA GLU A 10 -10.88 1.88 -29.84
C GLU A 10 -10.76 0.84 -28.73
N LEU A 11 -10.90 1.28 -27.45
CA LEU A 11 -10.96 0.37 -26.32
C LEU A 11 -12.25 -0.44 -26.29
N ALA A 12 -13.39 0.16 -26.61
CA ALA A 12 -14.67 -0.56 -26.73
C ALA A 12 -14.65 -1.57 -27.89
N GLU A 13 -14.00 -1.24 -29.00
CA GLU A 13 -13.85 -2.14 -30.16
C GLU A 13 -12.91 -3.32 -29.84
N GLN A 14 -11.83 -3.09 -29.09
CA GLN A 14 -10.96 -4.17 -28.61
C GLN A 14 -11.62 -5.06 -27.56
N ALA A 15 -12.39 -4.48 -26.63
CA ALA A 15 -13.16 -5.25 -25.64
C ALA A 15 -14.20 -6.17 -26.30
N GLY A 16 -14.77 -5.77 -27.45
CA GLY A 16 -15.72 -6.59 -28.24
C GLY A 16 -15.07 -7.73 -29.06
N ARG A 17 -13.75 -7.73 -29.23
CA ARG A 17 -13.00 -8.75 -29.99
C ARG A 17 -12.36 -9.84 -29.14
N VAL A 18 -12.62 -9.85 -27.81
CA VAL A 18 -12.02 -10.80 -26.90
C VAL A 18 -12.73 -12.15 -27.03
N ASP A 19 -12.16 -13.04 -27.85
CA ASP A 19 -12.49 -14.46 -27.88
C ASP A 19 -12.05 -15.10 -26.55
N THR A 20 -12.98 -15.76 -25.84
CA THR A 20 -12.76 -16.46 -24.57
C THR A 20 -12.01 -17.78 -24.73
N GLY A 21 -11.35 -18.02 -25.88
CA GLY A 21 -10.54 -19.20 -26.16
C GLY A 21 -9.30 -19.27 -25.27
N GLY A 22 -9.14 -20.41 -24.60
CA GLY A 22 -8.03 -20.68 -23.69
C GLY A 22 -6.65 -20.46 -24.34
N TRP A 23 -5.71 -19.98 -23.54
CA TRP A 23 -4.31 -19.77 -23.92
C TRP A 23 -3.67 -21.05 -24.46
N ARG A 24 -2.94 -20.93 -25.56
CA ARG A 24 -2.17 -22.05 -26.13
C ARG A 24 -0.80 -22.12 -25.42
N PRO A 25 -0.24 -23.32 -25.21
CA PRO A 25 1.12 -23.50 -24.66
C PRO A 25 2.22 -22.72 -25.42
N ALA A 26 2.01 -22.39 -26.70
CA ALA A 26 2.92 -21.58 -27.49
C ALA A 26 3.08 -20.13 -27.00
N GLU A 27 2.06 -19.54 -26.38
CA GLU A 27 2.09 -18.16 -25.87
C GLU A 27 2.83 -18.05 -24.54
N LEU A 28 2.89 -19.13 -23.76
CA LEU A 28 3.78 -19.25 -22.60
C LEU A 28 5.25 -19.39 -23.03
N ALA A 29 5.52 -20.03 -24.15
CA ALA A 29 6.88 -20.20 -24.69
C ALA A 29 7.47 -18.90 -25.26
N GLU A 30 6.65 -17.98 -25.78
CA GLU A 30 7.10 -16.65 -26.24
C GLU A 30 7.54 -15.75 -25.10
N GLN A 31 7.26 -16.12 -23.85
CA GLN A 31 7.63 -15.37 -22.65
C GLN A 31 8.95 -15.85 -22.02
N ALA A 32 9.54 -16.93 -22.53
CA ALA A 32 10.84 -17.41 -22.05
C ALA A 32 11.91 -16.31 -22.27
N GLY A 33 12.48 -15.81 -21.15
CA GLY A 33 13.48 -14.74 -21.15
C GLY A 33 12.96 -13.34 -20.78
N ARG A 34 11.67 -13.16 -20.51
CA ARG A 34 11.12 -11.89 -20.00
C ARG A 34 11.32 -11.76 -18.48
N VAL A 35 11.44 -10.51 -18.03
CA VAL A 35 11.49 -10.17 -16.61
C VAL A 35 10.19 -10.59 -15.93
N THR A 36 10.29 -11.30 -14.81
CA THR A 36 9.13 -11.80 -14.04
C THR A 36 8.88 -10.93 -12.83
N THR A 37 7.62 -10.52 -12.62
CA THR A 37 7.16 -9.85 -11.41
C THR A 37 6.07 -10.67 -10.74
N VAL A 38 6.16 -10.84 -9.42
CA VAL A 38 5.18 -11.58 -8.61
C VAL A 38 4.47 -10.64 -7.66
N PHE A 39 3.15 -10.69 -7.64
CA PHE A 39 2.30 -9.89 -6.75
C PHE A 39 1.63 -10.83 -5.74
N VAL A 40 1.99 -10.67 -4.47
CA VAL A 40 1.29 -11.32 -3.36
C VAL A 40 0.13 -10.41 -2.97
N VAL A 41 -1.08 -10.77 -3.38
CA VAL A 41 -2.29 -9.93 -3.31
C VAL A 41 -3.44 -10.66 -2.63
N ASP A 42 -4.46 -9.91 -2.25
CA ASP A 42 -5.77 -10.47 -1.92
C ASP A 42 -6.42 -11.11 -3.16
N PRO A 43 -7.45 -11.94 -3.00
CA PRO A 43 -8.14 -12.55 -4.14
C PRO A 43 -8.52 -11.52 -5.20
N LEU A 44 -8.17 -11.80 -6.46
CA LEU A 44 -8.30 -10.85 -7.58
C LEU A 44 -9.74 -10.33 -7.75
N GLU A 45 -10.73 -11.16 -7.40
CA GLU A 45 -12.15 -10.82 -7.47
C GLU A 45 -12.57 -9.76 -6.44
N ARG A 46 -11.74 -9.49 -5.43
CA ARG A 46 -11.97 -8.46 -4.40
C ARG A 46 -11.32 -7.13 -4.73
N LEU A 47 -10.39 -7.10 -5.69
CA LEU A 47 -9.72 -5.88 -6.10
C LEU A 47 -10.66 -5.04 -6.97
N ASP A 48 -10.79 -3.73 -6.66
CA ASP A 48 -11.52 -2.81 -7.53
C ASP A 48 -10.59 -2.37 -8.69
N PRO A 49 -10.83 -2.86 -9.93
CA PRO A 49 -9.93 -2.56 -11.05
C PRO A 49 -9.89 -1.07 -11.41
N ALA A 50 -10.86 -0.29 -10.99
CA ALA A 50 -10.89 1.14 -11.24
C ALA A 50 -10.07 1.96 -10.23
N LEU A 51 -9.67 1.40 -9.08
CA LEU A 51 -9.09 2.15 -7.97
C LEU A 51 -7.82 1.52 -7.38
N ASP A 52 -7.69 0.18 -7.44
CA ASP A 52 -6.67 -0.55 -6.70
C ASP A 52 -5.25 -0.28 -7.22
N THR A 53 -4.35 0.09 -6.31
CA THR A 53 -2.95 0.37 -6.62
C THR A 53 -2.21 -0.87 -7.12
N SER A 54 -2.54 -2.08 -6.62
CA SER A 54 -1.89 -3.31 -7.06
C SER A 54 -2.11 -3.55 -8.54
N ILE A 55 -3.33 -3.27 -9.03
CA ILE A 55 -3.65 -3.33 -10.45
C ILE A 55 -2.89 -2.26 -11.26
N GLY A 56 -2.73 -1.06 -10.70
CA GLY A 56 -1.88 -0.02 -11.31
C GLY A 56 -0.42 -0.45 -11.47
N LEU A 57 0.14 -1.09 -10.45
CA LEU A 57 1.50 -1.63 -10.48
C LEU A 57 1.61 -2.82 -11.48
N MET A 58 0.61 -3.70 -11.52
CA MET A 58 0.55 -4.78 -12.51
C MET A 58 0.52 -4.24 -13.94
N HIS A 59 -0.27 -3.19 -14.22
CA HIS A 59 -0.27 -2.51 -15.52
C HIS A 59 1.11 -1.94 -15.84
N ALA A 60 1.73 -1.25 -14.90
CA ALA A 60 3.07 -0.69 -15.07
C ALA A 60 4.14 -1.76 -15.37
N ALA A 61 4.03 -2.95 -14.77
CA ALA A 61 4.88 -4.09 -15.07
C ALA A 61 4.65 -4.60 -16.51
N GLN A 62 3.39 -4.81 -16.87
CA GLN A 62 3.02 -5.29 -18.22
C GLN A 62 3.44 -4.32 -19.33
N GLU A 63 3.30 -3.01 -19.12
CA GLU A 63 3.73 -1.97 -20.07
C GLU A 63 5.24 -1.96 -20.30
N ARG A 64 6.03 -2.42 -19.32
CA ARG A 64 7.48 -2.64 -19.42
C ARG A 64 7.87 -3.98 -20.02
N GLY A 65 6.89 -4.75 -20.46
CA GLY A 65 7.09 -6.08 -21.02
C GLY A 65 7.41 -7.15 -19.98
N ALA A 66 7.27 -6.87 -18.69
CA ALA A 66 7.42 -7.86 -17.64
C ALA A 66 6.21 -8.80 -17.60
N GLN A 67 6.47 -10.05 -17.23
CA GLN A 67 5.41 -11.02 -16.92
C GLN A 67 4.81 -10.70 -15.55
N VAL A 68 3.49 -10.64 -15.48
CA VAL A 68 2.74 -10.40 -14.24
C VAL A 68 2.21 -11.73 -13.72
N TRP A 69 2.59 -12.05 -12.49
CA TRP A 69 2.11 -13.24 -11.78
C TRP A 69 1.45 -12.84 -10.48
N ALA A 70 0.29 -13.41 -10.18
CA ALA A 70 -0.42 -13.19 -8.92
C ALA A 70 -0.44 -14.47 -8.08
N THR A 71 -0.27 -14.29 -6.78
CA THR A 71 -0.42 -15.32 -5.75
C THR A 71 -1.05 -14.71 -4.51
N ASP A 72 -1.53 -15.53 -3.59
CA ASP A 72 -1.96 -15.08 -2.27
C ASP A 72 -1.03 -15.63 -1.17
N MET A 73 -1.17 -15.11 0.06
CA MET A 73 -0.31 -15.49 1.18
C MET A 73 -0.41 -16.96 1.56
N LEU A 74 -1.53 -17.64 1.27
CA LEU A 74 -1.74 -19.05 1.59
C LEU A 74 -1.10 -19.98 0.55
N GLN A 75 -0.67 -19.46 -0.59
CA GLN A 75 -0.01 -20.16 -1.67
C GLN A 75 1.53 -20.07 -1.60
N LEU A 76 2.06 -19.41 -0.56
CA LEU A 76 3.49 -19.32 -0.31
C LEU A 76 3.98 -20.62 0.37
N GLU A 77 5.11 -21.13 -0.08
CA GLU A 77 5.72 -22.38 0.41
C GLU A 77 7.20 -22.15 0.74
N ALA A 78 7.67 -22.73 1.81
CA ALA A 78 9.10 -22.84 2.14
C ALA A 78 9.57 -24.26 1.84
N VAL A 79 10.56 -24.42 0.96
CA VAL A 79 11.11 -25.72 0.57
C VAL A 79 12.63 -25.65 0.58
N ASP A 80 13.26 -26.47 1.42
CA ASP A 80 14.72 -26.54 1.55
C ASP A 80 15.40 -25.19 1.73
N GLY A 81 14.78 -24.31 2.54
CA GLY A 81 15.31 -22.97 2.85
C GLY A 81 15.10 -21.94 1.75
N ARG A 82 14.30 -22.23 0.73
CA ARG A 82 13.94 -21.29 -0.34
C ARG A 82 12.44 -21.03 -0.35
N ALA A 83 12.06 -19.82 -0.75
CA ALA A 83 10.66 -19.43 -0.94
C ALA A 83 10.19 -19.73 -2.37
N ARG A 84 9.00 -20.33 -2.49
CA ARG A 84 8.28 -20.47 -3.74
C ARG A 84 6.78 -20.21 -3.54
N CYS A 85 6.04 -20.04 -4.61
CA CYS A 85 4.59 -19.89 -4.54
C CYS A 85 3.90 -20.66 -5.68
N LEU A 86 2.61 -20.98 -5.48
CA LEU A 86 1.74 -21.30 -6.59
C LEU A 86 1.18 -20.00 -7.13
N ALA A 87 1.58 -19.59 -8.33
CA ALA A 87 1.21 -18.31 -8.92
C ALA A 87 0.49 -18.48 -10.25
N THR A 88 -0.42 -17.58 -10.53
CA THR A 88 -1.21 -17.53 -11.77
C THR A 88 -0.68 -16.42 -12.67
N PRO A 89 -0.29 -16.68 -13.93
CA PRO A 89 0.09 -15.64 -14.86
C PRO A 89 -1.12 -14.83 -15.29
N LEU A 90 -0.95 -13.50 -15.36
CA LEU A 90 -2.01 -12.57 -15.69
C LEU A 90 -1.67 -11.73 -16.93
N TRP A 91 -2.70 -11.41 -17.69
CA TRP A 91 -2.67 -10.43 -18.79
C TRP A 91 -3.80 -9.44 -18.54
N LEU A 92 -3.41 -8.20 -18.24
CA LEU A 92 -4.37 -7.16 -17.90
C LEU A 92 -4.92 -6.52 -19.17
N ALA A 93 -6.22 -6.28 -19.17
CA ALA A 93 -6.87 -5.50 -20.20
C ALA A 93 -6.45 -4.02 -20.11
N PRO A 94 -6.33 -3.31 -21.24
CA PRO A 94 -6.00 -1.88 -21.22
C PRO A 94 -6.98 -1.09 -20.37
N SER A 95 -6.48 -0.07 -19.65
CA SER A 95 -7.30 0.83 -18.86
C SER A 95 -6.97 2.29 -19.20
N VAL A 96 -7.96 3.18 -19.08
CA VAL A 96 -7.80 4.61 -19.32
C VAL A 96 -8.31 5.42 -18.14
N PRO A 97 -7.69 6.57 -17.84
CA PRO A 97 -8.22 7.48 -16.82
C PRO A 97 -9.68 7.87 -17.13
N ALA A 98 -10.53 7.87 -16.08
CA ALA A 98 -11.90 8.33 -16.14
C ALA A 98 -12.07 9.61 -15.32
N GLN A 99 -13.31 10.05 -15.11
CA GLN A 99 -13.57 11.23 -14.28
C GLN A 99 -13.15 11.00 -12.82
N GLY A 100 -12.48 11.98 -12.24
CA GLY A 100 -11.99 11.94 -10.86
C GLY A 100 -10.77 11.01 -10.71
N CYS A 101 -10.73 10.25 -9.63
CA CYS A 101 -9.61 9.35 -9.31
C CYS A 101 -9.81 7.90 -9.79
N ARG A 102 -10.66 7.68 -10.79
CA ARG A 102 -11.02 6.34 -11.28
C ARG A 102 -10.43 6.05 -12.66
N TRP A 103 -10.37 4.76 -12.97
CA TRP A 103 -10.02 4.24 -14.29
C TRP A 103 -11.23 3.55 -14.92
N THR A 104 -11.41 3.70 -16.22
CA THR A 104 -12.30 2.85 -17.01
C THR A 104 -11.54 1.59 -17.38
N VAL A 105 -12.11 0.44 -17.03
CA VAL A 105 -11.50 -0.87 -17.22
C VAL A 105 -12.54 -1.79 -17.84
N PRO A 106 -12.19 -2.62 -18.85
CA PRO A 106 -13.07 -3.65 -19.40
C PRO A 106 -13.45 -4.71 -18.33
N ASP A 107 -14.52 -5.43 -18.59
CA ASP A 107 -14.90 -6.62 -17.84
C ASP A 107 -14.94 -7.82 -18.81
N PRO A 108 -14.12 -8.86 -18.60
CA PRO A 108 -13.15 -9.04 -17.51
C PRO A 108 -11.93 -8.11 -17.66
N TRP A 109 -11.36 -7.65 -16.53
CA TRP A 109 -10.21 -6.75 -16.51
C TRP A 109 -8.85 -7.48 -16.64
N TYR A 110 -8.85 -8.82 -16.57
CA TYR A 110 -7.68 -9.66 -16.79
C TYR A 110 -8.07 -10.99 -17.42
N ARG A 111 -7.08 -11.65 -17.98
CA ARG A 111 -7.08 -13.06 -18.32
C ARG A 111 -6.06 -13.77 -17.47
N ALA A 112 -6.34 -14.99 -17.07
CA ALA A 112 -5.46 -15.82 -16.26
C ALA A 112 -5.05 -17.09 -17.03
N GLY A 113 -3.79 -17.50 -16.87
CA GLY A 113 -3.33 -18.81 -17.32
C GLY A 113 -3.41 -19.86 -16.21
N GLU A 114 -2.86 -21.03 -16.47
CA GLU A 114 -2.79 -22.10 -15.48
C GLU A 114 -1.79 -21.76 -14.36
N PRO A 115 -2.15 -21.99 -13.09
CA PRO A 115 -1.23 -21.78 -11.98
C PRO A 115 0.02 -22.65 -12.07
N VAL A 116 1.18 -22.07 -11.78
CA VAL A 116 2.48 -22.74 -11.82
C VAL A 116 3.25 -22.46 -10.53
N ARG A 117 4.06 -23.43 -10.08
CA ARG A 117 4.99 -23.20 -8.97
C ARG A 117 6.21 -22.43 -9.44
N LEU A 118 6.44 -21.26 -8.85
CA LEU A 118 7.57 -20.38 -9.15
C LEU A 118 8.47 -20.23 -7.92
N TRP A 119 9.78 -20.29 -8.12
CA TRP A 119 10.75 -19.86 -7.12
C TRP A 119 10.80 -18.34 -7.08
N LEU A 120 10.61 -17.75 -5.91
CA LEU A 120 10.54 -16.29 -5.78
C LEU A 120 11.89 -15.61 -5.99
N ASP A 121 13.00 -16.30 -5.76
CA ASP A 121 14.36 -15.80 -6.05
C ASP A 121 14.75 -15.88 -7.54
N GLU A 122 13.83 -16.30 -8.41
CA GLU A 122 13.95 -16.24 -9.87
C GLU A 122 13.13 -15.09 -10.47
N ALA A 123 12.32 -14.41 -9.66
CA ALA A 123 11.62 -13.20 -10.06
C ALA A 123 12.54 -11.97 -9.92
N ALA A 124 12.37 -10.98 -10.81
CA ALA A 124 13.08 -9.70 -10.68
C ALA A 124 12.55 -8.89 -9.50
N ALA A 125 11.23 -8.93 -9.28
CA ALA A 125 10.60 -8.23 -8.15
C ALA A 125 9.41 -9.01 -7.60
N VAL A 126 9.22 -8.91 -6.28
CA VAL A 126 8.06 -9.38 -5.54
C VAL A 126 7.41 -8.21 -4.82
N PHE A 127 6.13 -8.00 -5.06
CA PHE A 127 5.32 -6.95 -4.44
C PHE A 127 4.41 -7.57 -3.39
N VAL A 128 4.57 -7.18 -2.12
CA VAL A 128 3.68 -7.60 -1.03
C VAL A 128 2.55 -6.59 -0.93
N ARG A 129 1.39 -6.98 -1.44
CA ARG A 129 0.24 -6.10 -1.63
C ARG A 129 -1.04 -6.57 -0.94
N THR A 130 -0.97 -7.62 -0.13
CA THR A 130 -2.09 -8.04 0.72
C THR A 130 -2.37 -6.96 1.77
N GLU A 131 -3.65 -6.60 1.92
CA GLU A 131 -4.08 -5.59 2.89
C GLU A 131 -4.01 -6.09 4.34
N PRO A 132 -3.91 -5.18 5.32
CA PRO A 132 -4.04 -5.54 6.73
C PRO A 132 -5.39 -6.24 7.03
N PRO A 133 -5.53 -6.96 8.16
CA PRO A 133 -4.65 -6.90 9.34
C PRO A 133 -3.40 -7.76 9.21
N LEU A 134 -2.34 -7.38 9.96
CA LEU A 134 -1.14 -8.20 10.10
C LEU A 134 -1.41 -9.32 11.12
N ASP A 135 -2.29 -10.25 10.75
CA ASP A 135 -2.65 -11.41 11.57
C ASP A 135 -1.55 -12.49 11.53
N GLU A 136 -1.77 -13.60 12.22
CA GLU A 136 -0.81 -14.71 12.27
C GLU A 136 -0.49 -15.28 10.87
N ARG A 137 -1.46 -15.27 9.95
CA ARG A 137 -1.26 -15.73 8.57
C ARG A 137 -0.37 -14.77 7.80
N TYR A 138 -0.60 -13.46 7.97
CA TYR A 138 0.25 -12.45 7.37
C TYR A 138 1.69 -12.57 7.89
N VAL A 139 1.87 -12.71 9.21
CA VAL A 139 3.19 -12.89 9.82
C VAL A 139 3.87 -14.16 9.29
N ALA A 140 3.18 -15.31 9.26
CA ALA A 140 3.72 -16.55 8.73
C ALA A 140 4.14 -16.42 7.26
N ALA A 141 3.31 -15.81 6.43
CA ALA A 141 3.62 -15.56 5.02
C ALA A 141 4.87 -14.68 4.84
N THR A 142 5.00 -13.60 5.64
CA THR A 142 6.18 -12.74 5.58
C THR A 142 7.46 -13.43 6.07
N LEU A 143 7.36 -14.40 6.98
CA LEU A 143 8.51 -15.24 7.38
C LEU A 143 8.95 -16.20 6.25
N VAL A 144 8.01 -16.71 5.45
CA VAL A 144 8.36 -17.48 4.24
C VAL A 144 9.04 -16.55 3.21
N LEU A 145 8.53 -15.34 3.03
CA LEU A 145 9.10 -14.36 2.10
C LEU A 145 10.51 -13.89 2.51
N ASP A 146 10.89 -13.96 3.81
CA ASP A 146 12.27 -13.67 4.25
C ASP A 146 13.31 -14.65 3.67
N LEU A 147 12.89 -15.80 3.14
CA LEU A 147 13.78 -16.77 2.48
C LEU A 147 14.15 -16.36 1.05
N VAL A 148 13.53 -15.32 0.51
CA VAL A 148 13.89 -14.77 -0.81
C VAL A 148 15.25 -14.10 -0.75
N ASP A 149 16.15 -14.42 -1.69
CA ASP A 149 17.48 -13.81 -1.75
C ASP A 149 17.40 -12.34 -2.20
N PRO A 150 17.67 -11.37 -1.31
CA PRO A 150 17.56 -9.95 -1.63
C PRO A 150 18.63 -9.46 -2.62
N ALA A 151 19.66 -10.27 -2.91
CA ALA A 151 20.64 -9.97 -3.97
C ALA A 151 20.13 -10.35 -5.37
N ARG A 152 19.02 -11.08 -5.45
CA ARG A 152 18.46 -11.58 -6.71
C ARG A 152 17.10 -11.00 -7.02
N THR A 153 16.30 -10.72 -5.99
CA THR A 153 14.90 -10.30 -6.12
C THR A 153 14.62 -9.04 -5.31
N ALA A 154 14.14 -8.01 -5.96
CA ALA A 154 13.68 -6.80 -5.29
C ALA A 154 12.36 -7.07 -4.54
N MET A 155 12.30 -6.67 -3.27
CA MET A 155 11.09 -6.82 -2.43
C MET A 155 10.45 -5.45 -2.17
N VAL A 156 9.19 -5.26 -2.53
CA VAL A 156 8.45 -3.99 -2.30
C VAL A 156 7.17 -4.26 -1.49
N ASN A 157 7.13 -3.96 -0.17
CA ASN A 157 8.25 -3.66 0.73
C ASN A 157 8.86 -4.95 1.27
N THR A 158 10.03 -4.86 1.94
CA THR A 158 10.64 -6.07 2.52
C THR A 158 9.75 -6.68 3.61
N PRO A 159 9.68 -8.02 3.72
CA PRO A 159 8.84 -8.70 4.70
C PRO A 159 9.19 -8.34 6.15
N ALA A 160 10.47 -8.28 6.48
CA ALA A 160 10.95 -7.87 7.79
C ALA A 160 10.54 -6.43 8.12
N GLY A 161 10.60 -5.52 7.13
CA GLY A 161 10.17 -4.14 7.28
C GLY A 161 8.67 -4.01 7.52
N LEU A 162 7.86 -4.78 6.83
CA LEU A 162 6.40 -4.81 7.03
C LEU A 162 6.03 -5.23 8.46
N ARG A 163 6.75 -6.20 9.04
CA ARG A 163 6.54 -6.61 10.43
C ARG A 163 7.05 -5.59 11.44
N ALA A 164 8.14 -4.88 11.13
CA ALA A 164 8.78 -3.94 12.06
C ALA A 164 8.14 -2.55 12.07
N CYS A 165 7.51 -2.13 10.97
CA CYS A 165 6.99 -0.78 10.79
C CYS A 165 5.47 -0.77 10.91
N SER A 166 4.94 -0.73 12.14
CA SER A 166 3.51 -0.50 12.38
C SER A 166 3.12 0.92 11.96
N GLU A 167 2.11 1.05 11.12
CA GLU A 167 1.67 2.30 10.49
C GLU A 167 1.31 3.38 11.49
N HIS A 168 0.65 2.99 12.60
CA HIS A 168 0.25 3.89 13.67
C HIS A 168 1.32 4.11 14.74
N LEU A 169 2.27 3.16 14.92
CA LEU A 169 3.27 3.23 15.98
C LEU A 169 4.62 3.77 15.50
N LEU A 170 4.95 3.62 14.22
CA LEU A 170 6.20 4.16 13.66
C LEU A 170 6.35 5.68 13.91
N PRO A 171 5.32 6.52 13.78
CA PRO A 171 5.42 7.94 14.10
C PRO A 171 5.85 8.25 15.54
N LEU A 172 5.62 7.34 16.50
CA LEU A 172 6.00 7.54 17.90
C LEU A 172 7.51 7.62 18.13
N HIS A 173 8.32 7.10 17.20
CA HIS A 173 9.77 7.26 17.22
C HIS A 173 10.21 8.69 16.84
N PHE A 174 9.27 9.54 16.40
CA PHE A 174 9.47 10.92 15.95
C PHE A 174 8.42 11.84 16.60
N PRO A 175 8.40 11.96 17.93
CA PRO A 175 7.31 12.64 18.65
C PRO A 175 7.19 14.14 18.31
N ASP A 176 8.24 14.76 17.83
CA ASP A 176 8.27 16.16 17.38
C ASP A 176 7.66 16.36 15.97
N LEU A 177 7.44 15.29 15.23
CA LEU A 177 6.79 15.37 13.91
C LEU A 177 5.27 15.23 13.99
N GLY A 178 4.74 14.55 15.02
CA GLY A 178 3.32 14.27 15.19
C GLY A 178 2.63 15.14 16.23
N PRO A 179 1.34 14.93 16.48
CA PRO A 179 0.61 15.49 17.63
C PRO A 179 0.98 14.71 18.91
N ALA A 180 0.57 15.25 20.07
CA ALA A 180 0.58 14.46 21.29
C ALA A 180 -0.12 13.12 21.06
N THR A 181 0.51 12.02 21.46
CA THR A 181 -0.03 10.66 21.18
C THR A 181 0.14 9.79 22.41
N VAL A 182 -0.91 9.07 22.77
CA VAL A 182 -0.91 8.01 23.78
C VAL A 182 -1.38 6.71 23.15
N VAL A 183 -0.75 5.61 23.53
CA VAL A 183 -1.19 4.26 23.17
C VAL A 183 -1.49 3.50 24.44
N SER A 184 -2.74 3.11 24.66
CA SER A 184 -3.15 2.44 25.88
C SER A 184 -4.36 1.54 25.66
N ALA A 185 -4.41 0.43 26.42
CA ALA A 185 -5.60 -0.37 26.61
C ALA A 185 -6.37 0.01 27.89
N ASP A 186 -5.75 0.79 28.79
CA ASP A 186 -6.35 1.17 30.06
C ASP A 186 -7.41 2.28 29.89
N PRO A 187 -8.68 2.01 30.21
CA PRO A 187 -9.74 3.00 30.10
C PRO A 187 -9.49 4.28 30.91
N ALA A 188 -8.81 4.19 32.08
CA ALA A 188 -8.51 5.35 32.90
C ALA A 188 -7.54 6.29 32.19
N THR A 189 -6.52 5.76 31.53
CA THR A 189 -5.58 6.53 30.70
C THR A 189 -6.30 7.21 29.53
N VAL A 190 -7.24 6.50 28.86
CA VAL A 190 -8.04 7.06 27.77
C VAL A 190 -8.90 8.22 28.25
N HIS A 191 -9.60 8.04 29.39
CA HIS A 191 -10.41 9.11 30.00
C HIS A 191 -9.57 10.34 30.39
N ALA A 192 -8.38 10.13 30.95
CA ALA A 192 -7.48 11.23 31.35
C ALA A 192 -7.05 12.03 30.09
N PHE A 193 -6.67 11.34 29.00
CA PHE A 193 -6.26 11.98 27.76
C PHE A 193 -7.42 12.76 27.10
N VAL A 194 -8.64 12.21 27.11
CA VAL A 194 -9.84 12.91 26.62
C VAL A 194 -10.16 14.13 27.49
N ALA A 195 -10.01 14.03 28.80
CA ALA A 195 -10.23 15.15 29.70
C ALA A 195 -9.27 16.32 29.42
N GLU A 196 -8.00 16.02 29.15
CA GLU A 196 -6.95 17.01 28.81
C GLU A 196 -7.20 17.68 27.47
N HIS A 197 -7.42 16.89 26.41
CA HIS A 197 -7.47 17.38 25.03
C HIS A 197 -8.88 17.74 24.54
N ARG A 198 -9.93 17.46 25.31
CA ARG A 198 -11.35 17.73 25.04
C ARG A 198 -11.96 16.88 23.92
N VAL A 199 -11.36 16.87 22.75
CA VAL A 199 -11.77 16.05 21.61
C VAL A 199 -10.56 15.29 21.11
N VAL A 200 -10.71 13.97 21.02
CA VAL A 200 -9.64 13.02 20.70
C VAL A 200 -10.09 12.12 19.57
N VAL A 201 -9.20 11.79 18.66
CA VAL A 201 -9.38 10.67 17.72
C VAL A 201 -8.74 9.44 18.36
N ALA A 202 -9.52 8.39 18.50
CA ALA A 202 -9.08 7.08 18.95
C ALA A 202 -9.19 6.07 17.82
N LYS A 203 -8.16 5.28 17.63
CA LYS A 203 -8.10 4.26 16.57
C LYS A 203 -7.42 2.99 17.07
N PRO A 204 -7.87 1.79 16.66
CA PRO A 204 -7.17 0.55 16.99
C PRO A 204 -5.73 0.60 16.47
N VAL A 205 -4.78 -0.02 17.19
CA VAL A 205 -3.37 -0.11 16.75
C VAL A 205 -3.24 -0.85 15.43
N ASP A 206 -4.07 -1.88 15.24
CA ASP A 206 -4.14 -2.75 14.06
C ASP A 206 -5.20 -2.29 13.04
N GLY A 207 -5.78 -1.10 13.22
CA GLY A 207 -6.79 -0.53 12.34
C GLY A 207 -6.21 -0.13 10.98
N PHE A 208 -7.03 -0.18 9.94
CA PHE A 208 -6.69 0.27 8.59
C PHE A 208 -7.93 0.81 7.87
N ALA A 209 -7.74 1.57 6.81
CA ALA A 209 -8.81 2.15 5.99
C ALA A 209 -9.89 2.90 6.80
N GLY A 210 -9.51 3.53 7.92
CA GLY A 210 -10.43 4.28 8.79
C GLY A 210 -11.41 3.42 9.59
N ARG A 211 -11.28 2.08 9.59
CA ARG A 211 -12.15 1.18 10.36
C ARG A 211 -11.86 1.30 11.85
N GLY A 212 -12.93 1.40 12.64
CA GLY A 212 -12.82 1.50 14.10
C GLY A 212 -12.29 2.84 14.62
N VAL A 213 -12.13 3.84 13.76
CA VAL A 213 -11.73 5.18 14.17
C VAL A 213 -12.92 5.88 14.80
N LEU A 214 -12.77 6.33 16.04
CA LEU A 214 -13.79 7.03 16.82
C LEU A 214 -13.32 8.44 17.19
N ARG A 215 -14.27 9.36 17.21
CA ARG A 215 -14.09 10.69 17.79
C ARG A 215 -14.67 10.70 19.19
N LEU A 216 -13.83 10.88 20.19
CA LEU A 216 -14.22 10.95 21.61
C LEU A 216 -14.29 12.41 22.03
N ASP A 217 -15.44 12.83 22.55
CA ASP A 217 -15.63 14.17 23.13
C ASP A 217 -15.85 14.03 24.63
N ARG A 218 -15.16 14.84 25.43
CA ARG A 218 -15.28 14.78 26.90
C ARG A 218 -16.69 15.04 27.43
N HIS A 219 -17.55 15.66 26.63
CA HIS A 219 -18.94 15.96 26.98
C HIS A 219 -19.94 14.97 26.36
N ASP A 220 -19.47 13.94 25.63
CA ASP A 220 -20.34 12.93 25.06
C ASP A 220 -20.91 12.05 26.19
N PRO A 221 -22.24 11.95 26.35
CA PRO A 221 -22.85 11.09 27.36
C PRO A 221 -22.51 9.59 27.14
N ASN A 222 -22.09 9.20 25.95
CA ASN A 222 -21.69 7.83 25.63
C ASN A 222 -20.17 7.60 25.77
N LEU A 223 -19.40 8.57 26.26
CA LEU A 223 -17.94 8.47 26.30
C LEU A 223 -17.43 7.17 26.92
N ALA A 224 -18.04 6.74 28.05
CA ALA A 224 -17.63 5.50 28.71
C ALA A 224 -17.79 4.28 27.79
N SER A 225 -18.93 4.16 27.10
CA SER A 225 -19.18 3.07 26.15
C SER A 225 -18.25 3.13 24.94
N LEU A 226 -17.95 4.32 24.42
CA LEU A 226 -17.00 4.50 23.32
C LEU A 226 -15.58 4.08 23.73
N VAL A 227 -15.17 4.38 24.97
CA VAL A 227 -13.88 3.95 25.54
C VAL A 227 -13.84 2.43 25.68
N GLU A 228 -14.89 1.79 26.16
CA GLU A 228 -14.99 0.32 26.22
C GLU A 228 -14.88 -0.30 24.81
N ILE A 229 -15.56 0.26 23.81
CA ILE A 229 -15.52 -0.23 22.43
C ILE A 229 -14.10 -0.13 21.86
N VAL A 230 -13.45 1.03 21.96
CA VAL A 230 -12.14 1.24 21.32
C VAL A 230 -11.03 0.47 22.01
N THR A 231 -11.12 0.26 23.32
CA THR A 231 -10.15 -0.53 24.10
C THR A 231 -10.52 -2.01 24.23
N GLY A 232 -11.68 -2.43 23.68
CA GLY A 232 -12.18 -3.78 23.90
C GLY A 232 -12.31 -4.12 25.37
N ALA A 233 -12.86 -3.20 26.17
CA ALA A 233 -12.95 -3.29 27.64
C ALA A 233 -11.57 -3.54 28.31
N GLY A 234 -10.51 -2.93 27.79
CA GLY A 234 -9.16 -3.05 28.34
C GLY A 234 -8.32 -4.20 27.76
N SER A 235 -8.85 -4.93 26.77
CA SER A 235 -8.15 -6.07 26.14
C SER A 235 -7.34 -5.68 24.90
N ARG A 236 -7.50 -4.47 24.35
CA ARG A 236 -6.88 -4.01 23.11
C ARG A 236 -6.40 -2.57 23.24
N ALA A 237 -5.14 -2.33 22.87
CA ALA A 237 -4.60 -0.98 22.87
C ALA A 237 -5.21 -0.13 21.73
N ALA A 238 -5.46 1.14 22.02
CA ALA A 238 -5.86 2.15 21.08
C ALA A 238 -4.81 3.28 21.00
N VAL A 239 -4.65 3.84 19.81
CA VAL A 239 -3.87 5.06 19.58
C VAL A 239 -4.79 6.26 19.75
N LEU A 240 -4.40 7.21 20.59
CA LEU A 240 -5.15 8.41 20.94
C LEU A 240 -4.38 9.63 20.49
N GLN A 241 -5.02 10.53 19.78
CA GLN A 241 -4.45 11.80 19.32
C GLN A 241 -5.49 12.92 19.46
N PRO A 242 -5.09 14.16 19.80
CA PRO A 242 -6.02 15.29 19.76
C PRO A 242 -6.66 15.41 18.37
N TYR A 243 -7.95 15.76 18.34
CA TYR A 243 -8.62 16.08 17.10
C TYR A 243 -8.04 17.36 16.48
N LEU A 244 -7.37 17.24 15.38
CA LEU A 244 -6.78 18.35 14.65
C LEU A 244 -7.85 19.02 13.77
N ARG A 245 -8.19 20.27 14.07
CA ARG A 245 -9.21 21.01 13.31
C ARG A 245 -8.79 21.27 11.86
N GLU A 246 -7.51 21.28 11.59
CA GLU A 246 -6.90 21.43 10.28
C GLU A 246 -7.33 20.35 9.28
N VAL A 247 -7.88 19.23 9.76
CA VAL A 247 -8.46 18.19 8.91
C VAL A 247 -9.59 18.71 8.01
N SER A 248 -10.27 19.81 8.42
CA SER A 248 -11.26 20.47 7.55
C SER A 248 -10.65 21.08 6.28
N ALA A 249 -9.37 21.45 6.32
CA ALA A 249 -8.61 21.89 5.15
C ALA A 249 -7.98 20.73 4.36
N GLY A 250 -8.25 19.51 4.76
CA GLY A 250 -7.79 18.27 4.15
C GLY A 250 -6.70 17.55 4.96
N ASN A 251 -6.65 16.25 4.75
CA ASN A 251 -5.51 15.39 5.06
C ASN A 251 -4.65 15.30 3.79
N LYS A 252 -3.35 15.45 3.93
CA LYS A 252 -2.41 15.29 2.83
C LYS A 252 -1.83 13.88 2.86
N ARG A 253 -1.96 13.13 1.76
CA ARG A 253 -1.19 11.91 1.51
C ARG A 253 0.05 12.28 0.71
N VAL A 254 1.23 12.17 1.33
CA VAL A 254 2.52 12.31 0.64
C VAL A 254 3.00 10.91 0.25
N PHE A 255 3.24 10.70 -1.05
CA PHE A 255 3.83 9.46 -1.54
C PHE A 255 5.35 9.54 -1.43
N VAL A 256 5.94 8.49 -0.86
CA VAL A 256 7.39 8.41 -0.61
C VAL A 256 7.93 7.17 -1.32
N LEU A 257 8.94 7.36 -2.15
CA LEU A 257 9.62 6.31 -2.89
C LEU A 257 11.11 6.36 -2.54
N ALA A 258 11.68 5.24 -2.07
CA ALA A 258 13.06 5.14 -1.61
C ALA A 258 13.49 6.20 -0.57
N GLY A 259 12.52 6.70 0.21
CA GLY A 259 12.73 7.72 1.23
C GLY A 259 12.55 9.17 0.76
N GLU A 260 12.27 9.39 -0.53
CA GLU A 260 12.07 10.72 -1.12
C GLU A 260 10.58 10.97 -1.42
N PRO A 261 10.04 12.18 -1.17
CA PRO A 261 8.67 12.52 -1.53
C PRO A 261 8.55 12.72 -3.05
N VAL A 262 7.71 11.89 -3.69
CA VAL A 262 7.50 11.92 -5.15
C VAL A 262 6.22 12.62 -5.57
N GLY A 263 5.32 12.92 -4.64
CA GLY A 263 4.07 13.65 -4.92
C GLY A 263 3.17 13.67 -3.69
N ALA A 264 2.13 14.49 -3.71
CA ALA A 264 1.14 14.52 -2.64
C ALA A 264 -0.26 14.87 -3.17
N VAL A 265 -1.28 14.36 -2.48
CA VAL A 265 -2.68 14.66 -2.78
C VAL A 265 -3.42 15.10 -1.52
N HIS A 266 -4.39 16.00 -1.69
CA HIS A 266 -5.36 16.32 -0.67
C HIS A 266 -6.52 15.34 -0.69
N ARG A 267 -6.92 14.92 0.51
CA ARG A 267 -8.11 14.12 0.78
C ARG A 267 -8.94 14.83 1.83
N PHE A 268 -10.24 14.89 1.64
CA PHE A 268 -11.14 15.62 2.53
C PHE A 268 -12.14 14.68 3.20
N PRO A 269 -12.65 15.04 4.38
CA PRO A 269 -13.79 14.37 4.98
C PRO A 269 -15.00 14.40 4.04
N VAL A 270 -15.78 13.32 3.98
CA VAL A 270 -16.92 13.19 3.07
C VAL A 270 -18.22 13.23 3.86
N GLY A 271 -19.12 14.16 3.48
CA GLY A 271 -20.55 14.14 3.81
C GLY A 271 -20.97 13.76 5.23
N GLY A 272 -20.55 14.53 6.28
CA GLY A 272 -20.96 14.28 7.66
C GLY A 272 -20.10 13.25 8.41
N ASP A 273 -19.14 12.61 7.75
CA ASP A 273 -18.10 11.79 8.37
C ASP A 273 -16.82 12.62 8.56
N PHE A 274 -16.14 12.48 9.68
CA PHE A 274 -14.84 13.12 9.91
C PHE A 274 -13.66 12.31 9.32
N ARG A 275 -13.91 11.09 8.88
CA ARG A 275 -12.92 10.22 8.24
C ARG A 275 -12.62 10.70 6.82
N ILE A 276 -11.41 10.41 6.39
CA ILE A 276 -10.89 10.91 5.13
C ILE A 276 -11.36 10.04 3.96
N GLY A 277 -11.76 10.71 2.87
CA GLY A 277 -12.18 10.08 1.62
C GLY A 277 -11.04 9.88 0.60
N ASP A 278 -11.43 9.73 -0.64
CA ASP A 278 -10.51 9.55 -1.78
C ASP A 278 -9.71 10.84 -2.10
N PRO A 279 -8.59 10.75 -2.86
CA PRO A 279 -7.89 11.90 -3.42
C PRO A 279 -8.85 12.81 -4.19
N ALA A 280 -8.79 14.11 -3.92
CA ALA A 280 -9.66 15.11 -4.52
C ALA A 280 -8.91 16.20 -5.31
N ALA A 281 -7.65 16.43 -4.97
CA ALA A 281 -6.80 17.43 -5.63
C ALA A 281 -5.32 17.14 -5.42
N GLU A 282 -4.49 17.70 -6.28
CA GLU A 282 -3.05 17.80 -6.04
C GLU A 282 -2.77 18.62 -4.78
N ALA A 283 -1.76 18.20 -4.02
CA ALA A 283 -1.22 18.96 -2.90
C ALA A 283 0.25 19.29 -3.14
N PRO A 284 0.70 20.51 -2.82
CA PRO A 284 2.12 20.82 -2.90
C PRO A 284 2.90 20.03 -1.83
N VAL A 285 4.04 19.49 -2.22
CA VAL A 285 5.03 18.97 -1.27
C VAL A 285 5.75 20.16 -0.64
N THR A 286 5.43 20.44 0.62
CA THR A 286 5.98 21.60 1.37
C THR A 286 7.34 21.29 1.97
N ASP A 287 8.05 22.32 2.48
CA ASP A 287 9.31 22.12 3.22
C ASP A 287 9.10 21.27 4.48
N ARG A 288 7.92 21.36 5.13
CA ARG A 288 7.58 20.50 6.27
C ARG A 288 7.43 19.03 5.86
N ASP A 289 6.83 18.76 4.72
CA ASP A 289 6.72 17.39 4.20
C ASP A 289 8.10 16.82 3.87
N ARG A 290 9.00 17.64 3.28
CA ARG A 290 10.40 17.25 3.01
C ARG A 290 11.17 17.00 4.29
N GLU A 291 11.00 17.83 5.31
CA GLU A 291 11.57 17.64 6.65
C GLU A 291 11.12 16.29 7.25
N ILE A 292 9.80 16.00 7.20
CA ILE A 292 9.25 14.74 7.68
C ILE A 292 9.88 13.56 6.92
N CYS A 293 9.90 13.60 5.60
CA CYS A 293 10.51 12.55 4.77
C CYS A 293 11.99 12.36 5.09
N MET A 294 12.77 13.43 5.16
CA MET A 294 14.20 13.40 5.49
C MET A 294 14.46 12.73 6.85
N ARG A 295 13.62 13.01 7.85
CA ARG A 295 13.72 12.43 9.20
C ARG A 295 13.36 10.93 9.22
N LEU A 296 12.37 10.53 8.43
CA LEU A 296 11.92 9.14 8.32
C LEU A 296 12.84 8.29 7.43
N ALA A 297 13.43 8.85 6.39
CA ALA A 297 14.18 8.14 5.36
C ALA A 297 15.22 7.15 5.88
N PRO A 298 16.08 7.48 6.89
CA PRO A 298 17.03 6.51 7.41
C PRO A 298 16.39 5.28 8.04
N THR A 299 15.24 5.46 8.70
CA THR A 299 14.46 4.36 9.30
C THR A 299 13.77 3.52 8.23
N LEU A 300 13.13 4.15 7.25
CA LEU A 300 12.48 3.45 6.14
C LEU A 300 13.50 2.62 5.35
N ARG A 301 14.65 3.21 4.99
CA ARG A 301 15.72 2.51 4.27
C ARG A 301 16.29 1.33 5.07
N ARG A 302 16.55 1.51 6.38
CA ARG A 302 17.03 0.43 7.26
C ARG A 302 16.11 -0.77 7.28
N HIS A 303 14.80 -0.53 7.23
CA HIS A 303 13.77 -1.57 7.24
C HIS A 303 13.36 -2.02 5.84
N GLY A 304 14.01 -1.53 4.77
CA GLY A 304 13.65 -1.88 3.39
C GLY A 304 12.21 -1.47 3.03
N ILE A 305 11.74 -0.35 3.59
CA ILE A 305 10.48 0.28 3.20
C ILE A 305 10.77 1.22 2.02
N HIS A 306 10.54 0.73 0.84
CA HIS A 306 10.81 1.43 -0.42
C HIS A 306 9.64 2.29 -0.87
N LEU A 307 8.41 1.85 -0.56
CA LEU A 307 7.18 2.57 -0.84
C LEU A 307 6.42 2.85 0.45
N ALA A 308 6.15 4.13 0.73
CA ALA A 308 5.35 4.56 1.87
C ALA A 308 4.36 5.67 1.49
N GLY A 309 3.29 5.79 2.27
CA GLY A 309 2.35 6.89 2.20
C GLY A 309 2.25 7.60 3.55
N LEU A 310 2.63 8.88 3.62
CA LEU A 310 2.56 9.64 4.86
C LEU A 310 1.25 10.40 4.91
N ASP A 311 0.53 10.29 6.01
CA ASP A 311 -0.66 11.07 6.26
C ASP A 311 -0.31 12.27 7.16
N VAL A 312 -0.52 13.47 6.62
CA VAL A 312 -0.18 14.73 7.28
C VAL A 312 -1.43 15.61 7.38
N ILE A 313 -1.73 16.09 8.60
CA ILE A 313 -2.80 17.07 8.87
C ILE A 313 -2.13 18.34 9.39
N GLY A 314 -2.32 19.46 8.68
CA GLY A 314 -1.61 20.69 8.96
C GLY A 314 -0.09 20.48 8.85
N ARG A 315 0.61 20.47 9.98
CA ARG A 315 2.05 20.23 10.07
C ARG A 315 2.42 18.89 10.73
N HIS A 316 1.43 18.08 11.10
CA HIS A 316 1.58 16.90 11.94
C HIS A 316 1.54 15.62 11.11
N LEU A 317 2.58 14.80 11.25
CA LEU A 317 2.60 13.42 10.77
C LEU A 317 1.63 12.60 11.63
N ILE A 318 0.64 11.98 11.01
CA ILE A 318 -0.39 11.21 11.70
C ILE A 318 -0.13 9.70 11.59
N GLU A 319 0.38 9.26 10.43
CA GLU A 319 0.48 7.86 10.07
C GLU A 319 1.53 7.66 8.98
N VAL A 320 2.21 6.51 9.00
CA VAL A 320 3.16 6.09 7.97
C VAL A 320 2.67 4.77 7.39
N ASN A 321 1.94 4.83 6.28
CA ASN A 321 1.41 3.65 5.61
C ASN A 321 2.53 2.94 4.86
N VAL A 322 2.75 1.67 5.18
CA VAL A 322 3.82 0.83 4.58
C VAL A 322 3.29 -0.48 4.01
N THR A 323 2.12 -0.91 4.49
CA THR A 323 1.47 -2.15 4.06
C THR A 323 0.46 -1.83 2.96
N SER A 324 0.58 -2.48 1.81
CA SER A 324 -0.33 -2.28 0.67
C SER A 324 -0.65 -0.79 0.41
N VAL A 325 0.37 0.07 0.33
CA VAL A 325 0.20 1.52 0.17
C VAL A 325 -0.75 1.83 -0.97
N GLY A 326 -1.90 2.40 -0.62
CA GLY A 326 -2.95 2.76 -1.57
C GLY A 326 -2.86 4.20 -2.06
N GLY A 327 -3.65 4.50 -3.10
CA GLY A 327 -3.82 5.87 -3.61
C GLY A 327 -2.97 6.24 -4.81
N LEU A 328 -1.93 5.45 -5.18
CA LEU A 328 -1.09 5.77 -6.34
C LEU A 328 -1.92 5.76 -7.63
N ARG A 329 -2.61 4.65 -7.92
CA ARG A 329 -3.47 4.53 -9.12
C ARG A 329 -4.55 5.61 -9.17
N LYS A 330 -5.08 6.00 -8.00
CA LYS A 330 -6.05 7.10 -7.87
C LYS A 330 -5.43 8.45 -8.22
N ALA A 331 -4.20 8.71 -7.74
CA ALA A 331 -3.47 9.93 -8.05
C ALA A 331 -3.07 9.99 -9.54
N ASP A 332 -2.62 8.86 -10.11
CA ASP A 332 -2.31 8.75 -11.53
C ASP A 332 -3.54 9.09 -12.39
N ALA A 333 -4.73 8.58 -12.06
CA ALA A 333 -5.97 8.91 -12.77
C ALA A 333 -6.36 10.39 -12.63
N LEU A 334 -6.28 10.92 -11.40
CA LEU A 334 -6.75 12.27 -11.08
C LEU A 334 -5.87 13.36 -11.69
N LEU A 335 -4.55 13.14 -11.73
CA LEU A 335 -3.55 14.17 -11.99
C LEU A 335 -2.72 13.90 -13.26
N GLY A 336 -2.91 12.74 -13.90
CA GLY A 336 -2.09 12.33 -15.04
C GLY A 336 -0.65 12.02 -14.65
N TRP A 337 -0.42 11.59 -13.40
CA TRP A 337 0.89 11.18 -12.91
C TRP A 337 1.20 9.73 -13.34
N SER A 338 2.41 9.28 -13.02
CA SER A 338 2.91 7.95 -13.34
C SER A 338 3.55 7.26 -12.12
N LEU A 339 2.98 7.48 -10.93
CA LEU A 339 3.53 6.95 -9.68
C LEU A 339 3.66 5.42 -9.68
N CYS A 340 2.67 4.72 -10.24
CA CYS A 340 2.77 3.26 -10.39
C CYS A 340 3.93 2.85 -11.31
N ALA A 341 4.20 3.65 -12.34
CA ALA A 341 5.32 3.47 -13.25
C ALA A 341 6.66 3.72 -12.55
N ASP A 342 6.77 4.79 -11.77
CA ASP A 342 7.98 5.14 -11.03
C ASP A 342 8.36 4.06 -10.00
N VAL A 343 7.35 3.49 -9.30
CA VAL A 343 7.56 2.36 -8.38
C VAL A 343 8.07 1.13 -9.12
N MET A 344 7.53 0.85 -10.31
CA MET A 344 7.93 -0.30 -11.10
C MET A 344 9.35 -0.11 -11.65
N ASP A 345 9.71 1.09 -12.11
CA ASP A 345 11.08 1.40 -12.57
C ASP A 345 12.09 1.17 -11.45
N LEU A 346 11.83 1.70 -10.25
CA LEU A 346 12.68 1.47 -9.09
C LEU A 346 12.85 -0.02 -8.75
N ALA A 347 11.78 -0.82 -8.90
CA ALA A 347 11.83 -2.24 -8.59
C ALA A 347 12.60 -3.06 -9.63
N LEU A 348 12.61 -2.63 -10.90
CA LEU A 348 13.20 -3.38 -12.03
C LEU A 348 14.60 -2.90 -12.42
N ASP A 349 15.04 -1.70 -12.00
CA ASP A 349 16.37 -1.15 -12.34
C ASP A 349 17.52 -1.76 -11.53
N GLY A 350 17.21 -2.65 -10.57
CA GLY A 350 18.19 -3.30 -9.70
C GLY A 350 18.64 -2.46 -8.50
N ALA A 351 18.13 -1.22 -8.34
CA ALA A 351 18.52 -0.35 -7.23
C ALA A 351 18.11 -0.88 -5.85
N LEU A 352 17.10 -1.76 -5.81
CA LEU A 352 16.61 -2.38 -4.57
C LEU A 352 17.31 -3.72 -4.24
N LEU A 353 18.20 -4.21 -5.09
CA LEU A 353 18.94 -5.44 -4.81
C LEU A 353 20.03 -5.17 -3.77
N ALA A 354 20.12 -6.05 -2.77
CA ALA A 354 21.19 -5.95 -1.78
C ALA A 354 22.55 -6.26 -2.44
N PRO A 355 23.62 -5.49 -2.13
CA PRO A 355 24.96 -5.80 -2.62
C PRO A 355 25.39 -7.21 -2.18
N LEU A 356 25.95 -8.00 -3.09
CA LEU A 356 26.43 -9.36 -2.82
C LEU A 356 27.56 -9.41 -1.72
N LEU A 357 28.08 -8.24 -1.33
CA LEU A 357 29.30 -8.13 -0.50
C LEU A 357 29.04 -8.01 1.02
N GLU A 358 27.81 -7.92 1.51
CA GLU A 358 27.51 -7.72 2.94
C GLU A 358 27.05 -8.98 3.68
N ARG A 359 27.24 -10.17 3.12
CA ARG A 359 27.04 -11.42 3.86
C ARG A 359 28.28 -11.73 4.69
N THR A 360 28.41 -11.14 5.88
CA THR A 360 29.28 -11.68 6.91
C THR A 360 28.60 -12.96 7.43
N PRO A 361 29.24 -14.13 7.35
CA PRO A 361 28.66 -15.34 7.94
C PRO A 361 28.56 -15.15 9.46
N ALA A 362 27.38 -15.51 10.00
CA ALA A 362 27.12 -15.54 11.44
C ALA A 362 27.98 -16.60 12.14
#